data_3752aac682e9ec10ebaf67a13b0ca670
#
_entry.id   3752aac682e9ec10ebaf67a13b0ca670
#
_cell.length_a   1.000
_cell.length_b   1.000
_cell.length_c   1.000
_cell.angle_alpha   90.00
_cell.angle_beta   90.00
_cell.angle_gamma   90.00
#
_symmetry.space_group_name_H-M   'P 1'
#
loop_
_entity.id
_entity.type
_entity.pdbx_description
1 polymer ?
#
loop_
_entity_poly.entity_id
_entity_poly.type
_entity_poly.pdbx_seq_one_letter_code
_entity_poly.pdbx_strand_id
1 'polypeptide(L)'
;MTFTKKNLLSLAAATIGVLSINAAVADSVVRVEKLHPSANRSYKVAGKRYTPLTQVSSFSQTGKASWYGNQFHGRKTASGERYDMNALTAAHRTLPIPSYARVTNTKNGKSVIVRVNDRGPFHGSRVMDVSKAAAQKLGFISQGTTHIKIEQVLPGSETAMSDMPKKDIYVDLKSFGSESEALAYMNQTGRNLSSADMASKVSVEKRDGSYVVRMGPFAAQERADEAESRARMVVQNAI
;
A
#
# COMPACT_ATOMS: atom_id res chain seq x y z
N MET A 1 69.97 -7.03 -6.54
CA MET A 1 68.75 -6.97 -7.37
C MET A 1 67.55 -7.30 -6.47
N THR A 2 66.87 -6.30 -5.95
CA THR A 2 65.80 -6.44 -4.98
C THR A 2 64.50 -6.02 -5.67
N PHE A 3 63.58 -6.97 -5.89
CA PHE A 3 62.26 -6.70 -6.44
C PHE A 3 61.28 -6.33 -5.33
N THR A 4 60.81 -5.11 -5.34
CA THR A 4 59.79 -4.59 -4.45
C THR A 4 58.42 -4.96 -4.98
N LYS A 5 57.61 -5.73 -4.24
CA LYS A 5 56.21 -6.02 -4.53
C LYS A 5 55.35 -4.80 -4.17
N LYS A 6 54.74 -4.18 -5.17
CA LYS A 6 53.71 -3.14 -5.00
C LYS A 6 52.39 -3.86 -4.73
N ASN A 7 51.82 -3.62 -3.55
CA ASN A 7 50.45 -4.03 -3.24
C ASN A 7 49.46 -3.07 -3.95
N LEU A 8 48.69 -3.58 -4.89
CA LEU A 8 47.53 -2.88 -5.44
C LEU A 8 46.37 -3.09 -4.45
N LEU A 9 45.98 -2.04 -3.74
CA LEU A 9 44.66 -1.98 -3.08
C LEU A 9 43.61 -1.78 -4.16
N SER A 10 42.80 -2.80 -4.37
CA SER A 10 41.60 -2.71 -5.19
C SER A 10 40.48 -2.02 -4.41
N LEU A 11 40.20 -0.79 -4.81
CA LEU A 11 39.08 0.00 -4.28
C LEU A 11 37.79 -0.54 -4.94
N ALA A 12 37.04 -1.39 -4.24
CA ALA A 12 35.72 -1.84 -4.70
C ALA A 12 34.72 -0.69 -4.49
N ALA A 13 34.37 -0.02 -5.57
CA ALA A 13 33.28 0.93 -5.62
C ALA A 13 31.95 0.20 -5.39
N ALA A 14 31.32 0.47 -4.26
CA ALA A 14 29.96 -0.01 -4.00
C ALA A 14 28.98 0.76 -4.89
N THR A 15 28.52 0.13 -5.96
CA THR A 15 27.41 0.63 -6.78
C THR A 15 26.12 0.54 -5.98
N ILE A 16 25.54 1.70 -5.67
CA ILE A 16 24.19 1.80 -5.11
C ILE A 16 23.22 1.39 -6.20
N GLY A 17 22.74 0.15 -6.14
CA GLY A 17 21.70 -0.36 -7.01
C GLY A 17 20.37 0.31 -6.69
N VAL A 18 19.85 1.07 -7.65
CA VAL A 18 18.47 1.60 -7.61
C VAL A 18 17.51 0.41 -7.64
N LEU A 19 16.81 0.22 -6.54
CA LEU A 19 15.89 -0.89 -6.34
C LEU A 19 14.67 -0.72 -7.22
N SER A 20 14.45 -1.67 -8.12
CA SER A 20 13.22 -1.82 -8.88
C SER A 20 12.05 -2.08 -7.93
N ILE A 21 11.10 -1.16 -7.87
CA ILE A 21 9.89 -1.26 -7.06
C ILE A 21 9.01 -2.35 -7.66
N ASN A 22 8.99 -3.53 -7.06
CA ASN A 22 7.93 -4.49 -7.31
C ASN A 22 6.61 -3.87 -6.82
N ALA A 23 5.69 -3.66 -7.75
CA ALA A 23 4.35 -3.17 -7.49
C ALA A 23 3.55 -4.23 -6.72
N ALA A 24 3.77 -4.33 -5.41
CA ALA A 24 2.81 -4.94 -4.51
C ALA A 24 1.54 -4.08 -4.56
N VAL A 25 0.40 -4.71 -4.78
CA VAL A 25 -0.94 -4.15 -4.92
C VAL A 25 -1.13 -2.95 -4.00
N ALA A 26 -0.92 -1.76 -4.55
CA ALA A 26 -1.06 -0.52 -3.82
C ALA A 26 -2.54 -0.37 -3.42
N ASP A 27 -2.82 -0.14 -2.13
CA ASP A 27 -4.08 0.49 -1.73
C ASP A 27 -4.27 1.72 -2.61
N SER A 28 -5.52 2.06 -2.95
CA SER A 28 -5.77 3.21 -3.81
C SER A 28 -5.14 4.46 -3.19
N VAL A 29 -4.03 4.91 -3.75
CA VAL A 29 -3.39 6.14 -3.28
C VAL A 29 -4.38 7.27 -3.45
N VAL A 30 -4.82 7.85 -2.33
CA VAL A 30 -5.80 8.96 -2.33
C VAL A 30 -5.14 10.19 -2.93
N ARG A 31 -5.68 10.66 -4.07
CA ARG A 31 -5.14 11.80 -4.83
C ARG A 31 -6.19 12.88 -4.99
N VAL A 32 -5.73 14.10 -5.22
CA VAL A 32 -6.61 15.16 -5.73
C VAL A 32 -6.87 14.86 -7.21
N GLU A 33 -8.13 14.60 -7.55
CA GLU A 33 -8.55 14.34 -8.94
C GLU A 33 -9.66 15.29 -9.34
N LYS A 34 -9.64 15.72 -10.62
CA LYS A 34 -10.73 16.54 -11.18
C LYS A 34 -11.99 15.71 -11.33
N LEU A 35 -13.12 16.22 -10.85
CA LEU A 35 -14.40 15.55 -10.98
C LEU A 35 -14.78 15.33 -12.45
N HIS A 36 -15.31 14.15 -12.75
CA HIS A 36 -15.74 13.81 -14.10
C HIS A 36 -17.00 14.62 -14.47
N PRO A 37 -17.01 15.38 -15.58
CA PRO A 37 -18.06 16.36 -15.85
C PRO A 37 -19.42 15.74 -16.12
N SER A 38 -19.51 14.58 -16.74
CA SER A 38 -20.79 13.92 -17.06
C SER A 38 -21.23 12.91 -16.01
N ALA A 39 -20.30 12.16 -15.40
CA ALA A 39 -20.64 11.15 -14.40
C ALA A 39 -21.23 11.74 -13.11
N ASN A 40 -21.04 13.05 -12.87
CA ASN A 40 -21.56 13.77 -11.70
C ASN A 40 -22.84 14.59 -12.00
N ARG A 41 -23.45 14.40 -13.17
CA ARG A 41 -24.79 14.95 -13.45
C ARG A 41 -25.86 14.05 -12.88
N SER A 42 -27.05 14.63 -12.58
CA SER A 42 -28.23 13.85 -12.21
C SER A 42 -28.61 12.89 -13.35
N TYR A 43 -28.97 11.68 -13.01
CA TYR A 43 -29.31 10.63 -13.96
C TYR A 43 -30.52 9.81 -13.49
N LYS A 44 -31.15 9.07 -14.39
CA LYS A 44 -32.29 8.20 -14.09
C LYS A 44 -31.98 6.76 -14.46
N VAL A 45 -32.33 5.83 -13.60
CA VAL A 45 -32.31 4.38 -13.87
C VAL A 45 -33.60 3.77 -13.37
N ALA A 46 -34.26 2.99 -14.20
CA ALA A 46 -35.56 2.35 -13.89
C ALA A 46 -36.57 3.33 -13.24
N GLY A 47 -36.71 4.52 -13.82
CA GLY A 47 -37.62 5.56 -13.33
C GLY A 47 -37.14 6.36 -12.10
N LYS A 48 -36.17 5.87 -11.35
CA LYS A 48 -35.64 6.54 -10.17
C LYS A 48 -34.53 7.52 -10.53
N ARG A 49 -34.64 8.78 -10.02
CA ARG A 49 -33.63 9.82 -10.17
C ARG A 49 -32.58 9.69 -9.08
N TYR A 50 -31.31 9.86 -9.46
CA TYR A 50 -30.15 9.94 -8.59
C TYR A 50 -29.44 11.26 -8.86
N THR A 51 -29.07 11.96 -7.78
CA THR A 51 -28.30 13.22 -7.86
C THR A 51 -26.97 13.00 -7.14
N PRO A 52 -25.85 12.92 -7.88
CA PRO A 52 -24.54 12.84 -7.28
C PRO A 52 -24.22 14.03 -6.40
N LEU A 53 -23.47 13.80 -5.35
CA LEU A 53 -22.92 14.83 -4.47
C LEU A 53 -21.81 15.60 -5.23
N THR A 54 -21.80 16.91 -5.10
CA THR A 54 -20.80 17.78 -5.76
C THR A 54 -19.71 18.24 -4.81
N GLN A 55 -20.04 18.25 -3.51
CA GLN A 55 -19.07 18.51 -2.44
C GLN A 55 -19.32 17.50 -1.33
N VAL A 56 -18.26 16.99 -0.74
CA VAL A 56 -18.39 16.08 0.37
C VAL A 56 -17.33 16.41 1.40
N SER A 57 -17.76 16.85 2.57
CA SER A 57 -16.90 17.08 3.74
C SER A 57 -16.96 15.95 4.74
N SER A 58 -18.11 15.27 4.83
CA SER A 58 -18.29 14.12 5.72
C SER A 58 -19.41 13.23 5.20
N PHE A 59 -19.08 12.17 4.48
CA PHE A 59 -20.07 11.17 4.05
C PHE A 59 -19.84 9.88 4.84
N SER A 60 -20.91 9.38 5.45
CA SER A 60 -20.94 8.06 6.08
C SER A 60 -22.24 7.36 5.72
N GLN A 61 -22.16 6.09 5.33
CA GLN A 61 -23.32 5.27 5.02
C GLN A 61 -23.06 3.82 5.41
N THR A 62 -24.05 3.18 6.02
CA THR A 62 -24.02 1.75 6.32
C THR A 62 -25.05 1.01 5.47
N GLY A 63 -24.72 -0.19 5.01
CA GLY A 63 -25.65 -1.00 4.23
C GLY A 63 -25.00 -2.26 3.67
N LYS A 64 -25.76 -2.96 2.81
CA LYS A 64 -25.31 -4.18 2.16
C LYS A 64 -24.46 -3.86 0.94
N ALA A 65 -23.34 -4.56 0.77
CA ALA A 65 -22.51 -4.51 -0.43
C ALA A 65 -22.43 -5.87 -1.12
N SER A 66 -22.12 -5.85 -2.41
CA SER A 66 -21.66 -7.01 -3.18
C SER A 66 -20.39 -6.67 -3.96
N TRP A 67 -19.94 -7.56 -4.81
CA TRP A 67 -18.82 -7.31 -5.70
C TRP A 67 -19.16 -7.67 -7.14
N TYR A 68 -18.47 -7.02 -8.09
CA TYR A 68 -18.64 -7.26 -9.53
C TYR A 68 -18.03 -8.60 -9.93
N GLY A 69 -18.79 -9.39 -10.66
CA GLY A 69 -18.30 -10.62 -11.28
C GLY A 69 -17.35 -10.38 -12.46
N ASN A 70 -16.68 -11.45 -12.89
CA ASN A 70 -15.70 -11.41 -13.99
C ASN A 70 -16.32 -10.91 -15.31
N GLN A 71 -17.62 -11.06 -15.51
CA GLN A 71 -18.35 -10.63 -16.72
C GLN A 71 -18.32 -9.11 -16.95
N PHE A 72 -17.93 -8.32 -15.96
CA PHE A 72 -17.81 -6.86 -16.08
C PHE A 72 -16.38 -6.41 -16.41
N HIS A 73 -15.39 -7.29 -16.27
CA HIS A 73 -13.99 -6.95 -16.54
C HIS A 73 -13.81 -6.41 -17.96
N GLY A 74 -13.09 -5.28 -18.09
CA GLY A 74 -12.85 -4.59 -19.36
C GLY A 74 -14.01 -3.72 -19.87
N ARG A 75 -15.22 -3.79 -19.29
CA ARG A 75 -16.35 -2.91 -19.66
C ARG A 75 -16.11 -1.49 -19.15
N LYS A 76 -16.69 -0.52 -19.87
CA LYS A 76 -16.62 0.90 -19.45
C LYS A 76 -17.46 1.14 -18.20
N THR A 77 -16.88 1.84 -17.23
CA THR A 77 -17.54 2.38 -16.05
C THR A 77 -18.22 3.72 -16.35
N ALA A 78 -18.92 4.29 -15.38
CA ALA A 78 -19.51 5.63 -15.51
C ALA A 78 -18.46 6.74 -15.68
N SER A 79 -17.23 6.55 -15.22
CA SER A 79 -16.11 7.47 -15.50
C SER A 79 -15.53 7.32 -16.92
N GLY A 80 -15.99 6.33 -17.69
CA GLY A 80 -15.42 6.01 -19.00
C GLY A 80 -14.19 5.10 -18.97
N GLU A 81 -13.62 4.88 -17.80
CA GLU A 81 -12.50 3.94 -17.58
C GLU A 81 -12.94 2.49 -17.81
N ARG A 82 -12.01 1.62 -18.16
CA ARG A 82 -12.30 0.18 -18.20
C ARG A 82 -12.24 -0.40 -16.77
N TYR A 83 -13.29 -1.14 -16.41
CA TYR A 83 -13.31 -1.84 -15.12
C TYR A 83 -12.18 -2.88 -15.07
N ASP A 84 -11.32 -2.75 -14.07
CA ASP A 84 -10.33 -3.76 -13.70
C ASP A 84 -10.73 -4.42 -12.38
N MET A 85 -11.03 -5.73 -12.44
CA MET A 85 -11.43 -6.50 -11.25
C MET A 85 -10.31 -6.63 -10.21
N ASN A 86 -9.04 -6.41 -10.61
CA ASN A 86 -7.87 -6.50 -9.75
C ASN A 86 -7.49 -5.15 -9.11
N ALA A 87 -8.08 -4.05 -9.57
CA ALA A 87 -7.90 -2.72 -8.97
C ALA A 87 -8.86 -2.52 -7.79
N LEU A 88 -8.50 -1.68 -6.83
CA LEU A 88 -9.34 -1.35 -5.68
C LEU A 88 -10.33 -0.25 -6.03
N THR A 89 -11.44 -0.62 -6.68
CA THR A 89 -12.47 0.30 -7.15
C THR A 89 -13.86 -0.08 -6.66
N ALA A 90 -14.81 0.84 -6.77
CA ALA A 90 -16.20 0.61 -6.40
C ALA A 90 -17.18 1.44 -7.23
N ALA A 91 -18.45 0.99 -7.25
CA ALA A 91 -19.60 1.75 -7.71
C ALA A 91 -20.42 2.24 -6.53
N HIS A 92 -20.82 3.51 -6.60
CA HIS A 92 -21.74 4.12 -5.67
C HIS A 92 -22.73 5.03 -6.41
N ARG A 93 -23.98 5.09 -5.88
CA ARG A 93 -25.04 5.86 -6.58
C ARG A 93 -24.77 7.35 -6.64
N THR A 94 -24.25 7.92 -5.56
CA THR A 94 -24.19 9.38 -5.37
C THR A 94 -22.85 9.94 -4.96
N LEU A 95 -21.88 9.15 -4.51
CA LEU A 95 -20.53 9.65 -4.24
C LEU A 95 -19.95 10.30 -5.52
N PRO A 96 -19.17 11.38 -5.41
CA PRO A 96 -18.51 11.98 -6.56
C PRO A 96 -17.65 10.99 -7.34
N ILE A 97 -17.55 11.17 -8.64
CA ILE A 97 -16.63 10.39 -9.49
C ILE A 97 -15.62 11.36 -10.13
N PRO A 98 -14.30 11.08 -9.94
CA PRO A 98 -13.74 10.14 -8.99
C PRO A 98 -13.78 10.66 -7.55
N SER A 99 -13.83 9.75 -6.59
CA SER A 99 -13.62 10.02 -5.16
C SER A 99 -13.08 8.77 -4.46
N TYR A 100 -12.70 8.89 -3.21
CA TYR A 100 -12.17 7.79 -2.42
C TYR A 100 -13.05 7.54 -1.20
N ALA A 101 -13.22 6.28 -0.86
CA ALA A 101 -13.98 5.87 0.31
C ALA A 101 -13.30 4.73 1.05
N ARG A 102 -13.23 4.83 2.38
CA ARG A 102 -12.93 3.71 3.24
C ARG A 102 -14.18 2.85 3.31
N VAL A 103 -14.04 1.59 3.01
CA VAL A 103 -15.07 0.58 3.14
C VAL A 103 -14.65 -0.38 4.25
N THR A 104 -15.47 -0.50 5.28
CA THR A 104 -15.24 -1.42 6.40
C THR A 104 -16.30 -2.50 6.40
N ASN A 105 -15.89 -3.77 6.37
CA ASN A 105 -16.79 -4.90 6.59
C ASN A 105 -17.14 -4.98 8.08
N THR A 106 -18.39 -4.69 8.42
CA THR A 106 -18.84 -4.60 9.83
C THR A 106 -18.89 -5.94 10.54
N LYS A 107 -18.78 -7.07 9.83
CA LYS A 107 -18.76 -8.41 10.42
C LYS A 107 -17.39 -8.84 10.93
N ASN A 108 -16.30 -8.39 10.28
CA ASN A 108 -14.95 -8.84 10.60
C ASN A 108 -13.95 -7.69 10.84
N GLY A 109 -14.39 -6.44 10.76
CA GLY A 109 -13.58 -5.24 10.98
C GLY A 109 -12.56 -4.92 9.87
N LYS A 110 -12.43 -5.75 8.83
CA LYS A 110 -11.48 -5.48 7.73
C LYS A 110 -11.92 -4.26 6.96
N SER A 111 -10.96 -3.40 6.61
CA SER A 111 -11.21 -2.20 5.83
C SER A 111 -10.29 -2.10 4.61
N VAL A 112 -10.72 -1.32 3.61
CA VAL A 112 -9.93 -1.00 2.42
C VAL A 112 -10.36 0.35 1.88
N ILE A 113 -9.42 1.14 1.36
CA ILE A 113 -9.74 2.34 0.59
C ILE A 113 -9.96 1.95 -0.87
N VAL A 114 -11.09 2.35 -1.42
CA VAL A 114 -11.46 2.14 -2.82
C VAL A 114 -11.63 3.46 -3.53
N ARG A 115 -11.30 3.48 -4.82
CA ARG A 115 -11.62 4.60 -5.70
C ARG A 115 -13.00 4.39 -6.32
N VAL A 116 -13.90 5.33 -6.11
CA VAL A 116 -15.25 5.32 -6.70
C VAL A 116 -15.16 5.85 -8.13
N ASN A 117 -15.34 4.98 -9.11
CA ASN A 117 -15.26 5.32 -10.53
C ASN A 117 -16.48 4.87 -11.34
N ASP A 118 -17.50 4.29 -10.67
CA ASP A 118 -18.69 3.79 -11.34
C ASP A 118 -19.99 4.14 -10.60
N ARG A 119 -21.14 3.97 -11.30
CA ARG A 119 -22.48 4.18 -10.79
C ARG A 119 -23.19 2.86 -10.56
N GLY A 120 -23.91 2.77 -9.46
CA GLY A 120 -24.65 1.61 -8.98
C GLY A 120 -24.48 1.44 -7.47
N PRO A 121 -24.99 0.34 -6.90
CA PRO A 121 -25.88 -0.67 -7.46
C PRO A 121 -27.31 -0.17 -7.71
N PHE A 122 -27.96 -0.67 -8.76
CA PHE A 122 -29.33 -0.28 -9.09
C PHE A 122 -30.36 -1.36 -8.73
N HIS A 123 -29.92 -2.55 -8.33
CA HIS A 123 -30.78 -3.65 -7.94
C HIS A 123 -30.67 -3.94 -6.43
N GLY A 124 -31.81 -4.20 -5.80
CA GLY A 124 -31.92 -4.54 -4.38
C GLY A 124 -31.56 -3.39 -3.43
N SER A 125 -31.35 -3.71 -2.16
CA SER A 125 -31.06 -2.76 -1.07
C SER A 125 -29.57 -2.46 -0.89
N ARG A 126 -28.71 -2.88 -1.83
CA ARG A 126 -27.26 -2.64 -1.73
C ARG A 126 -26.94 -1.16 -1.85
N VAL A 127 -25.92 -0.74 -1.12
CA VAL A 127 -25.42 0.64 -1.14
C VAL A 127 -24.16 0.81 -1.99
N MET A 128 -23.38 -0.27 -2.16
CA MET A 128 -22.13 -0.25 -2.91
C MET A 128 -21.84 -1.60 -3.55
N ASP A 129 -21.22 -1.60 -4.72
CA ASP A 129 -20.60 -2.80 -5.29
C ASP A 129 -19.09 -2.52 -5.42
N VAL A 130 -18.27 -3.41 -4.86
CA VAL A 130 -16.81 -3.26 -4.89
C VAL A 130 -16.18 -4.18 -5.94
N SER A 131 -14.93 -3.93 -6.30
CA SER A 131 -14.16 -4.82 -7.17
C SER A 131 -13.90 -6.18 -6.50
N LYS A 132 -13.52 -7.19 -7.29
CA LYS A 132 -13.11 -8.50 -6.78
C LYS A 132 -11.93 -8.38 -5.79
N ALA A 133 -10.90 -7.60 -6.13
CA ALA A 133 -9.76 -7.37 -5.26
C ALA A 133 -10.15 -6.71 -3.93
N ALA A 134 -11.05 -5.73 -3.96
CA ALA A 134 -11.56 -5.11 -2.73
C ALA A 134 -12.39 -6.09 -1.89
N ALA A 135 -13.23 -6.95 -2.51
CA ALA A 135 -13.97 -7.97 -1.80
C ALA A 135 -13.06 -9.03 -1.14
N GLN A 136 -11.94 -9.37 -1.77
CA GLN A 136 -10.91 -10.24 -1.19
C GLN A 136 -10.27 -9.62 0.04
N LYS A 137 -9.85 -8.36 -0.05
CA LYS A 137 -9.29 -7.61 1.10
C LYS A 137 -10.30 -7.48 2.24
N LEU A 138 -11.57 -7.22 1.93
CA LEU A 138 -12.66 -7.15 2.90
C LEU A 138 -13.09 -8.51 3.46
N GLY A 139 -12.62 -9.62 2.87
CA GLY A 139 -12.86 -10.97 3.35
C GLY A 139 -14.28 -11.48 3.16
N PHE A 140 -14.97 -11.09 2.06
CA PHE A 140 -16.33 -11.58 1.78
C PHE A 140 -16.54 -12.14 0.35
N ILE A 141 -15.44 -12.45 -0.36
CA ILE A 141 -15.49 -12.94 -1.74
C ILE A 141 -16.38 -14.19 -1.89
N SER A 142 -16.26 -15.16 -0.99
CA SER A 142 -17.03 -16.42 -1.03
C SER A 142 -18.50 -16.24 -0.64
N GLN A 143 -18.80 -15.26 0.22
CA GLN A 143 -20.17 -14.96 0.66
C GLN A 143 -20.95 -14.14 -0.39
N GLY A 144 -20.27 -13.54 -1.36
CA GLY A 144 -20.84 -12.69 -2.40
C GLY A 144 -21.38 -11.34 -1.90
N THR A 145 -21.82 -11.25 -0.65
CA THR A 145 -22.35 -10.03 -0.04
C THR A 145 -21.99 -9.93 1.44
N THR A 146 -21.89 -8.68 1.95
CA THR A 146 -21.69 -8.41 3.38
C THR A 146 -22.33 -7.07 3.77
N HIS A 147 -22.36 -6.76 5.08
CA HIS A 147 -22.69 -5.42 5.57
C HIS A 147 -21.40 -4.60 5.69
N ILE A 148 -21.46 -3.37 5.23
CA ILE A 148 -20.33 -2.44 5.24
C ILE A 148 -20.71 -1.10 5.84
N LYS A 149 -19.69 -0.41 6.36
CA LYS A 149 -19.69 1.04 6.59
C LYS A 149 -18.84 1.69 5.50
N ILE A 150 -19.33 2.75 4.89
CA ILE A 150 -18.66 3.58 3.90
C ILE A 150 -18.37 4.91 4.53
N GLU A 151 -17.15 5.38 4.45
CA GLU A 151 -16.72 6.70 4.90
C GLU A 151 -15.89 7.34 3.78
N GLN A 152 -16.24 8.56 3.39
CA GLN A 152 -15.44 9.24 2.37
C GLN A 152 -14.08 9.62 2.93
N VAL A 153 -13.07 9.48 2.08
CA VAL A 153 -11.69 9.85 2.38
C VAL A 153 -11.29 11.03 1.48
N LEU A 154 -10.80 12.10 2.10
CA LEU A 154 -10.30 13.27 1.39
C LEU A 154 -8.78 13.17 1.25
N PRO A 155 -8.20 13.66 0.13
CA PRO A 155 -6.76 13.76 -0.02
C PRO A 155 -6.15 14.59 1.14
N GLY A 156 -5.07 14.06 1.75
CA GLY A 156 -4.39 14.73 2.87
C GLY A 156 -5.09 14.63 4.23
N SER A 157 -6.23 13.92 4.35
CA SER A 157 -6.84 13.66 5.66
C SER A 157 -6.05 12.60 6.43
N GLU A 158 -6.03 12.72 7.79
CA GLU A 158 -5.45 11.69 8.66
C GLU A 158 -6.03 10.30 8.38
N THR A 159 -7.30 10.26 8.01
CA THR A 159 -8.01 9.04 7.60
C THR A 159 -7.39 8.41 6.34
N ALA A 160 -6.90 9.22 5.39
CA ALA A 160 -6.20 8.73 4.22
C ALA A 160 -4.80 8.19 4.55
N MET A 161 -4.18 8.73 5.60
CA MET A 161 -2.82 8.34 6.01
C MET A 161 -2.81 7.12 6.94
N SER A 162 -3.86 6.94 7.76
CA SER A 162 -3.93 5.84 8.74
C SER A 162 -4.14 4.45 8.11
N ASP A 163 -4.73 4.40 6.92
CA ASP A 163 -5.01 3.13 6.20
C ASP A 163 -4.05 2.86 5.04
N MET A 164 -3.08 3.74 4.81
CA MET A 164 -1.94 3.28 4.01
C MET A 164 -1.34 2.09 4.76
N PRO A 165 -1.17 0.91 4.11
CA PRO A 165 -0.39 -0.14 4.74
C PRO A 165 0.91 0.56 5.15
N LYS A 166 1.22 0.53 6.44
CA LYS A 166 2.52 0.97 6.91
C LYS A 166 3.50 0.17 6.07
N LYS A 167 4.06 0.81 5.05
CA LYS A 167 5.07 0.17 4.22
C LYS A 167 6.19 -0.10 5.20
N ASP A 168 6.33 -1.37 5.55
CA ASP A 168 7.45 -1.78 6.38
C ASP A 168 8.72 -1.34 5.66
N ILE A 169 9.30 -0.25 6.14
CA ILE A 169 10.51 0.34 5.58
C ILE A 169 11.66 -0.40 6.24
N TYR A 170 12.52 -0.97 5.42
CA TYR A 170 13.73 -1.63 5.89
C TYR A 170 14.96 -0.90 5.33
N VAL A 171 15.98 -0.83 6.14
CA VAL A 171 17.32 -0.36 5.76
C VAL A 171 18.21 -1.56 5.54
N ASP A 172 18.69 -1.77 4.34
CA ASP A 172 19.63 -2.83 4.02
C ASP A 172 21.05 -2.36 4.44
N LEU A 173 21.63 -3.05 5.42
CA LEU A 173 22.93 -2.67 6.02
C LEU A 173 24.09 -3.24 5.23
N LYS A 174 24.06 -4.56 4.92
CA LYS A 174 25.14 -5.24 4.20
C LYS A 174 24.66 -6.56 3.61
N SER A 175 25.22 -6.96 2.45
CA SER A 175 24.95 -8.24 1.79
C SER A 175 26.17 -9.15 1.89
N PHE A 176 25.93 -10.48 2.01
CA PHE A 176 26.90 -11.53 2.17
C PHE A 176 26.62 -12.70 1.23
N GLY A 177 27.65 -13.43 0.85
CA GLY A 177 27.54 -14.65 0.06
C GLY A 177 27.13 -15.88 0.87
N SER A 178 27.31 -15.86 2.20
CA SER A 178 26.95 -16.95 3.09
C SER A 178 26.07 -16.49 4.25
N GLU A 179 25.22 -17.40 4.72
CA GLU A 179 24.33 -17.17 5.85
C GLU A 179 25.11 -16.97 7.15
N SER A 180 26.19 -17.74 7.33
CA SER A 180 27.02 -17.67 8.53
C SER A 180 27.70 -16.29 8.71
N GLU A 181 28.19 -15.69 7.62
CA GLU A 181 28.77 -14.34 7.65
C GLU A 181 27.69 -13.28 7.94
N ALA A 182 26.51 -13.43 7.34
CA ALA A 182 25.39 -12.53 7.59
C ALA A 182 24.92 -12.58 9.05
N LEU A 183 24.81 -13.77 9.64
CA LEU A 183 24.45 -13.96 11.05
C LEU A 183 25.52 -13.42 11.99
N ALA A 184 26.80 -13.63 11.69
CA ALA A 184 27.88 -13.07 12.48
C ALA A 184 27.84 -11.54 12.50
N TYR A 185 27.66 -10.92 11.32
CA TYR A 185 27.52 -9.46 11.20
C TYR A 185 26.26 -8.96 11.89
N MET A 186 25.11 -9.63 11.73
CA MET A 186 23.87 -9.29 12.43
C MET A 186 24.08 -9.27 13.96
N ASN A 187 24.69 -10.32 14.51
CA ASN A 187 24.92 -10.43 15.95
C ASN A 187 25.88 -9.35 16.47
N GLN A 188 26.92 -9.00 15.70
CA GLN A 188 27.85 -7.92 16.04
C GLN A 188 27.12 -6.56 15.99
N THR A 189 26.39 -6.29 14.91
CA THR A 189 25.63 -5.05 14.75
C THR A 189 24.55 -4.90 15.82
N GLY A 190 23.82 -5.99 16.14
CA GLY A 190 22.83 -6.01 17.20
C GLY A 190 23.41 -5.65 18.57
N ARG A 191 24.60 -6.19 18.92
CA ARG A 191 25.29 -5.85 20.17
C ARG A 191 25.71 -4.38 20.23
N ASN A 192 26.18 -3.84 19.13
CA ASN A 192 26.65 -2.45 19.06
C ASN A 192 25.48 -1.43 19.06
N LEU A 193 24.29 -1.85 18.62
CA LEU A 193 23.07 -1.05 18.62
C LEU A 193 22.22 -1.22 19.90
N SER A 194 22.54 -2.19 20.76
CA SER A 194 21.70 -2.53 21.94
C SER A 194 21.53 -1.41 22.95
N SER A 195 22.42 -0.44 22.98
CA SER A 195 22.30 0.76 23.81
C SER A 195 21.28 1.77 23.32
N ALA A 196 20.64 1.55 22.16
CA ALA A 196 19.85 2.55 21.45
C ALA A 196 18.43 2.08 21.04
N ASP A 197 17.82 1.12 21.70
CA ASP A 197 16.45 0.63 21.41
C ASP A 197 16.24 0.10 19.97
N MET A 198 17.31 -0.12 19.21
CA MET A 198 17.27 -0.51 17.79
C MET A 198 17.74 -1.95 17.51
N ALA A 199 18.36 -2.61 18.48
CA ALA A 199 18.92 -3.95 18.31
C ALA A 199 17.89 -5.03 17.97
N SER A 200 16.66 -4.88 18.44
CA SER A 200 15.56 -5.81 18.21
C SER A 200 15.04 -5.84 16.77
N LYS A 201 15.54 -4.95 15.91
CA LYS A 201 15.06 -4.77 14.53
C LYS A 201 16.03 -5.25 13.45
N VAL A 202 17.16 -5.86 13.82
CA VAL A 202 18.11 -6.37 12.83
C VAL A 202 17.79 -7.82 12.50
N SER A 203 17.73 -8.14 11.21
CA SER A 203 17.39 -9.47 10.70
C SER A 203 18.19 -9.81 9.45
N VAL A 204 18.26 -11.09 9.10
CA VAL A 204 18.84 -11.59 7.84
C VAL A 204 17.73 -12.04 6.92
N GLU A 205 17.75 -11.57 5.67
CA GLU A 205 16.85 -12.02 4.61
C GLU A 205 17.64 -12.63 3.46
N LYS A 206 17.20 -13.79 2.97
CA LYS A 206 17.76 -14.37 1.74
C LYS A 206 17.08 -13.74 0.52
N ARG A 207 17.87 -13.12 -0.37
CA ARG A 207 17.40 -12.44 -1.57
C ARG A 207 18.35 -12.70 -2.74
N ASP A 208 17.84 -13.23 -3.82
CA ASP A 208 18.58 -13.46 -5.08
C ASP A 208 19.93 -14.19 -4.90
N GLY A 209 19.95 -15.22 -4.04
CA GLY A 209 21.14 -16.02 -3.77
C GLY A 209 22.13 -15.40 -2.76
N SER A 210 21.88 -14.18 -2.28
CA SER A 210 22.65 -13.49 -1.26
C SER A 210 21.90 -13.39 0.07
N TYR A 211 22.62 -13.14 1.15
CA TYR A 211 22.05 -12.92 2.49
C TYR A 211 22.20 -11.45 2.87
N VAL A 212 21.09 -10.74 2.98
CA VAL A 212 21.05 -9.32 3.30
C VAL A 212 20.76 -9.12 4.78
N VAL A 213 21.64 -8.46 5.49
CA VAL A 213 21.39 -7.99 6.85
C VAL A 213 20.66 -6.65 6.75
N ARG A 214 19.48 -6.59 7.35
CA ARG A 214 18.58 -5.43 7.28
C ARG A 214 18.06 -5.05 8.65
N MET A 215 17.66 -3.80 8.79
CA MET A 215 17.08 -3.25 10.00
C MET A 215 15.65 -2.72 9.70
N GLY A 216 14.68 -3.02 10.55
CA GLY A 216 13.27 -2.68 10.41
C GLY A 216 12.36 -3.77 10.99
N PRO A 217 11.03 -3.64 10.82
CA PRO A 217 10.37 -2.58 10.04
C PRO A 217 10.33 -1.22 10.72
N PHE A 218 10.40 -0.15 9.94
CA PHE A 218 10.16 1.22 10.38
C PHE A 218 8.80 1.72 9.84
N ALA A 219 8.07 2.44 10.66
CA ALA A 219 6.75 2.96 10.31
C ALA A 219 6.80 4.26 9.49
N ALA A 220 7.98 4.94 9.44
CA ALA A 220 8.18 6.19 8.73
C ALA A 220 9.60 6.26 8.14
N GLN A 221 9.75 6.94 6.99
CA GLN A 221 11.04 7.10 6.29
C GLN A 221 12.06 7.82 7.16
N GLU A 222 11.65 8.87 7.87
CA GLU A 222 12.52 9.64 8.77
C GLU A 222 13.20 8.77 9.84
N ARG A 223 12.46 7.81 10.41
CA ARG A 223 13.00 6.83 11.36
C ARG A 223 13.96 5.84 10.72
N ALA A 224 13.73 5.47 9.47
CA ALA A 224 14.61 4.60 8.72
C ALA A 224 15.94 5.33 8.41
N ASP A 225 15.86 6.59 7.98
CA ASP A 225 17.04 7.43 7.67
C ASP A 225 17.87 7.71 8.92
N GLU A 226 17.22 7.97 10.07
CA GLU A 226 17.90 8.12 11.37
C GLU A 226 18.61 6.81 11.76
N ALA A 227 17.95 5.69 11.61
CA ALA A 227 18.51 4.37 11.92
C ALA A 227 19.70 4.02 11.00
N GLU A 228 19.60 4.32 9.70
CA GLU A 228 20.69 4.16 8.75
C GLU A 228 21.92 4.99 9.14
N SER A 229 21.71 6.27 9.46
CA SER A 229 22.77 7.18 9.87
C SER A 229 23.50 6.69 11.12
N ARG A 230 22.76 6.22 12.12
CA ARG A 230 23.33 5.65 13.35
C ARG A 230 24.07 4.33 13.10
N ALA A 231 23.51 3.43 12.27
CA ALA A 231 24.16 2.18 11.92
C ALA A 231 25.51 2.42 11.20
N ARG A 232 25.57 3.38 10.31
CA ARG A 232 26.81 3.79 9.61
C ARG A 232 27.89 4.29 10.58
N MET A 233 27.53 5.12 11.55
CA MET A 233 28.46 5.62 12.56
C MET A 233 29.03 4.50 13.45
N VAL A 234 28.18 3.53 13.83
CA VAL A 234 28.60 2.38 14.66
C VAL A 234 29.54 1.45 13.90
N VAL A 235 29.27 1.22 12.60
CA VAL A 235 30.11 0.34 11.76
C VAL A 235 31.47 1.01 11.45
N GLN A 236 31.52 2.33 11.26
CA GLN A 236 32.79 3.07 11.02
C GLN A 236 33.67 3.13 12.24
N ASN A 237 33.12 3.12 13.45
CA ASN A 237 33.91 3.18 14.70
C ASN A 237 34.36 1.79 15.21
N ALA A 238 34.01 0.71 14.51
CA ALA A 238 34.35 -0.65 14.87
C ALA A 238 35.52 -1.26 14.04
N ILE A 239 36.20 -0.42 13.23
CA ILE A 239 37.39 -0.73 12.46
C ILE A 239 38.58 0.00 13.11
#